data_19b2aaa3fe049b9e63cb636ceb62fa4a
#
_entry.id   19b2aaa3fe049b9e63cb636ceb62fa4a
#
_cell.length_a   1.000
_cell.length_b   1.000
_cell.length_c   1.000
_cell.angle_alpha   90.00
_cell.angle_beta   90.00
_cell.angle_gamma   90.00
#
_symmetry.space_group_name_H-M   'P 1'
#
loop_
_entity.id
_entity.type
_entity.pdbx_description
1 polymer ?
#
loop_
_entity_poly.entity_id
_entity_poly.type
_entity_poly.pdbx_seq_one_letter_code
_entity_poly.pdbx_strand_id
1 'polypeptide(L)'
;MKSFGMTDIGRKRKVNQDYLFFSDEPIGCFPNLYIVADGMGGHKAGDKASSYAVNRFVELAKKEKKELPFLVMERLLNEVNEAVYELSCKEEQYAGMGTTFVAATVVDKTAYIMNVGDSRLYYFDGKIRQV
;
A
#
# COMPACT_ATOMS: atom_id res chain seq x y z
N MET A 1 1.23 6.60 18.78
CA MET A 1 1.54 5.27 18.21
C MET A 1 2.99 5.28 17.75
N LYS A 2 3.62 4.12 17.72
CA LYS A 2 4.98 3.99 17.16
C LYS A 2 4.97 2.87 16.13
N SER A 3 5.54 3.13 14.96
CA SER A 3 5.68 2.15 13.89
C SER A 3 7.14 1.88 13.57
N PHE A 4 7.38 0.73 12.98
CA PHE A 4 8.66 0.34 12.41
C PHE A 4 8.41 -0.40 11.10
N GLY A 5 9.18 -0.10 10.07
CA GLY A 5 9.08 -0.76 8.78
C GLY A 5 10.45 -1.21 8.29
N MET A 6 10.49 -2.36 7.66
CA MET A 6 11.70 -2.91 7.07
C MET A 6 11.35 -3.69 5.79
N THR A 7 12.22 -3.58 4.80
CA THR A 7 12.17 -4.39 3.59
C THR A 7 13.56 -4.88 3.25
N ASP A 8 13.66 -6.05 2.65
CA ASP A 8 14.94 -6.66 2.28
C ASP A 8 14.77 -7.45 0.98
N ILE A 9 15.72 -7.32 0.07
CA ILE A 9 15.71 -8.02 -1.22
C ILE A 9 15.84 -9.55 -1.08
N GLY A 10 16.42 -10.01 0.04
CA GLY A 10 16.73 -11.42 0.24
C GLY A 10 17.99 -11.87 -0.54
N ARG A 11 18.24 -13.18 -0.52
CA ARG A 11 19.48 -13.76 -1.08
C ARG A 11 19.39 -14.20 -2.53
N LYS A 12 18.17 -14.37 -3.06
CA LYS A 12 17.93 -14.95 -4.39
C LYS A 12 17.45 -13.97 -5.44
N ARG A 13 16.77 -12.91 -5.02
CA ARG A 13 16.20 -11.92 -5.94
C ARG A 13 17.25 -10.90 -6.36
N LYS A 14 17.12 -10.38 -7.57
CA LYS A 14 17.96 -9.28 -8.10
C LYS A 14 17.36 -7.91 -7.88
N VAL A 15 16.04 -7.85 -7.71
CA VAL A 15 15.29 -6.62 -7.51
C VAL A 15 14.32 -6.83 -6.35
N ASN A 16 14.22 -5.87 -5.44
CA ASN A 16 13.20 -5.83 -4.41
C ASN A 16 11.94 -5.22 -5.01
N GLN A 17 10.88 -6.01 -5.11
CA GLN A 17 9.59 -5.57 -5.66
C GLN A 17 8.59 -5.19 -4.57
N ASP A 18 8.99 -5.28 -3.31
CA ASP A 18 8.21 -4.80 -2.19
C ASP A 18 8.40 -3.29 -2.00
N TYR A 19 7.37 -2.63 -1.56
CA TYR A 19 7.41 -1.23 -1.21
C TYR A 19 6.56 -0.97 0.03
N LEU A 20 7.03 -0.12 0.92
CA LEU A 20 6.32 0.20 2.14
C LEU A 20 6.28 1.71 2.38
N PHE A 21 5.24 2.14 3.07
CA PHE A 21 5.09 3.49 3.60
C PHE A 21 4.52 3.40 5.01
N PHE A 22 5.03 4.18 5.92
CA PHE A 22 4.46 4.30 7.26
C PHE A 22 4.63 5.71 7.81
N SER A 23 3.60 6.18 8.48
CA SER A 23 3.61 7.47 9.16
C SER A 23 2.76 7.40 10.42
N ASP A 24 3.35 7.74 11.54
CA ASP A 24 2.65 7.93 12.81
C ASP A 24 2.02 9.33 12.91
N GLU A 25 2.40 10.23 12.01
CA GLU A 25 1.86 11.57 11.86
C GLU A 25 0.74 11.61 10.80
N PRO A 26 -0.18 12.58 10.91
CA PRO A 26 -1.30 12.68 9.97
C PRO A 26 -0.88 12.82 8.50
N ILE A 27 -1.58 12.10 7.64
CA ILE A 27 -1.50 12.20 6.19
C ILE A 27 -2.91 12.55 5.68
N GLY A 28 -3.16 13.81 5.38
CA GLY A 28 -4.49 14.28 5.01
C GLY A 28 -5.51 14.03 6.13
N CYS A 29 -6.59 13.31 5.81
CA CYS A 29 -7.61 12.92 6.79
C CYS A 29 -7.22 11.70 7.66
N PHE A 30 -6.13 11.01 7.31
CA PHE A 30 -5.65 9.86 8.06
C PHE A 30 -4.80 10.31 9.24
N PRO A 31 -5.15 9.98 10.50
CA PRO A 31 -4.34 10.34 11.65
C PRO A 31 -2.98 9.61 11.69
N ASN A 32 -2.89 8.52 11.02
CA ASN A 32 -1.69 7.71 10.75
C ASN A 32 -1.96 6.85 9.53
N LEU A 33 -0.93 6.34 8.86
CA LEU A 33 -1.11 5.53 7.65
C LEU A 33 0.06 4.56 7.49
N TYR A 34 -0.27 3.29 7.26
CA TYR A 34 0.69 2.21 7.08
C TYR A 34 0.31 1.42 5.83
N ILE A 35 1.26 1.23 4.92
CA ILE A 35 1.03 0.54 3.65
C ILE A 35 2.18 -0.41 3.36
N VAL A 36 1.84 -1.61 2.92
CA VAL A 36 2.79 -2.59 2.38
C VAL A 36 2.26 -3.09 1.05
N ALA A 37 3.13 -3.14 0.05
CA ALA A 37 2.80 -3.60 -1.29
C ALA A 37 3.89 -4.55 -1.81
N ASP A 38 3.48 -5.66 -2.40
CA ASP A 38 4.34 -6.66 -3.05
C ASP A 38 4.02 -6.65 -4.55
N GLY A 39 4.94 -6.12 -5.33
CA GLY A 39 4.79 -5.98 -6.77
C GLY A 39 5.07 -7.26 -7.53
N MET A 40 4.36 -7.46 -8.64
CA MET A 40 4.57 -8.54 -9.58
C MET A 40 4.69 -8.03 -11.00
N GLY A 41 5.54 -8.67 -11.80
CA GLY A 41 5.79 -8.34 -13.18
C GLY A 41 7.19 -8.75 -13.63
N GLY A 42 7.42 -8.79 -14.95
CA GLY A 42 8.72 -9.09 -15.52
C GLY A 42 9.75 -7.97 -15.27
N HIS A 43 11.01 -8.34 -15.11
CA HIS A 43 12.12 -7.39 -14.88
C HIS A 43 11.84 -6.41 -13.72
N LYS A 44 11.69 -5.12 -14.02
CA LYS A 44 11.43 -4.04 -13.04
C LYS A 44 9.96 -3.65 -12.95
N ALA A 45 9.06 -4.35 -13.61
CA ALA A 45 7.65 -3.98 -13.65
C ALA A 45 6.97 -4.12 -12.27
N GLY A 46 7.31 -5.15 -11.50
CA GLY A 46 6.79 -5.31 -10.13
C GLY A 46 7.25 -4.23 -9.18
N ASP A 47 8.53 -3.84 -9.23
CA ASP A 47 9.07 -2.72 -8.47
C ASP A 47 8.34 -1.40 -8.82
N LYS A 48 8.12 -1.16 -10.12
CA LYS A 48 7.34 0.00 -10.56
C LYS A 48 5.90 -0.04 -10.06
N ALA A 49 5.26 -1.20 -10.12
CA ALA A 49 3.85 -1.34 -9.71
C ALA A 49 3.66 -1.03 -8.22
N SER A 50 4.48 -1.62 -7.35
CA SER A 50 4.36 -1.41 -5.90
C SER A 50 4.71 0.02 -5.50
N SER A 51 5.82 0.56 -5.98
CA SER A 51 6.23 1.93 -5.64
C SER A 51 5.27 2.98 -6.19
N TYR A 52 4.82 2.81 -7.43
CA TYR A 52 3.85 3.73 -8.04
C TYR A 52 2.51 3.72 -7.31
N ALA A 53 1.98 2.53 -6.99
CA ALA A 53 0.71 2.41 -6.27
C ALA A 53 0.75 3.07 -4.89
N VAL A 54 1.79 2.79 -4.10
CA VAL A 54 1.94 3.37 -2.76
C VAL A 54 2.13 4.87 -2.81
N ASN A 55 3.02 5.36 -3.65
CA ASN A 55 3.28 6.80 -3.78
C ASN A 55 2.04 7.55 -4.27
N ARG A 56 1.31 6.99 -5.24
CA ARG A 56 0.08 7.59 -5.75
C ARG A 56 -1.01 7.65 -4.68
N PHE A 57 -1.17 6.58 -3.90
CA PHE A 57 -2.12 6.58 -2.77
C PHE A 57 -1.78 7.67 -1.75
N VAL A 58 -0.51 7.78 -1.36
CA VAL A 58 -0.07 8.80 -0.39
C VAL A 58 -0.27 10.22 -0.92
N GLU A 59 0.03 10.48 -2.19
CA GLU A 59 -0.22 11.78 -2.81
C GLU A 59 -1.70 12.17 -2.78
N LEU A 60 -2.58 11.23 -3.12
CA LEU A 60 -4.02 11.46 -3.08
C LEU A 60 -4.51 11.63 -1.64
N ALA A 61 -4.01 10.82 -0.71
CA ALA A 61 -4.35 10.90 0.70
C ALA A 61 -4.03 12.27 1.32
N LYS A 62 -2.90 12.87 0.95
CA LYS A 62 -2.48 14.20 1.44
C LYS A 62 -3.49 15.31 1.11
N LYS A 63 -4.28 15.15 0.07
CA LYS A 63 -5.28 16.13 -0.37
C LYS A 63 -6.62 15.99 0.33
N GLU A 64 -6.86 14.87 1.01
CA GLU A 64 -8.11 14.57 1.70
C GLU A 64 -8.08 15.13 3.13
N LYS A 65 -8.89 16.15 3.42
CA LYS A 65 -8.79 16.87 4.70
C LYS A 65 -10.00 16.73 5.63
N LYS A 66 -11.19 16.41 5.11
CA LYS A 66 -12.45 16.51 5.86
C LYS A 66 -13.31 15.25 5.87
N GLU A 67 -12.95 14.20 5.15
CA GLU A 67 -13.73 12.98 5.08
C GLU A 67 -13.28 11.94 6.11
N LEU A 68 -14.18 10.99 6.40
CA LEU A 68 -13.85 9.87 7.27
C LEU A 68 -12.84 8.94 6.57
N PRO A 69 -11.73 8.57 7.22
CA PRO A 69 -10.66 7.80 6.60
C PRO A 69 -11.11 6.52 5.90
N PHE A 70 -12.02 5.76 6.50
CA PHE A 70 -12.49 4.49 5.94
C PHE A 70 -13.28 4.65 4.63
N LEU A 71 -14.00 5.76 4.44
CA LEU A 71 -14.69 6.07 3.18
C LEU A 71 -13.70 6.47 2.08
N VAL A 72 -12.65 7.16 2.47
CA VAL A 72 -11.61 7.63 1.55
C VAL A 72 -10.73 6.47 1.07
N MET A 73 -10.40 5.50 1.92
CA MET A 73 -9.51 4.39 1.59
C MET A 73 -9.95 3.64 0.33
N GLU A 74 -11.21 3.25 0.26
CA GLU A 74 -11.75 2.50 -0.90
C GLU A 74 -11.71 3.33 -2.18
N ARG A 75 -12.13 4.60 -2.10
CA ARG A 75 -12.12 5.50 -3.25
C ARG A 75 -10.69 5.72 -3.77
N LEU A 76 -9.75 6.00 -2.90
CA LEU A 76 -8.36 6.19 -3.29
C LEU A 76 -7.74 4.93 -3.88
N LEU A 77 -8.07 3.76 -3.35
CA LEU A 77 -7.59 2.50 -3.91
C LEU A 77 -8.09 2.28 -5.34
N ASN A 78 -9.36 2.58 -5.61
CA ASN A 78 -9.91 2.48 -6.96
C ASN A 78 -9.19 3.43 -7.93
N GLU A 79 -8.93 4.68 -7.53
CA GLU A 79 -8.16 5.63 -8.33
C GLU A 79 -6.74 5.14 -8.60
N VAL A 80 -6.08 4.57 -7.58
CA VAL A 80 -4.73 3.99 -7.72
C VAL A 80 -4.74 2.79 -8.66
N ASN A 81 -5.73 1.91 -8.54
CA ASN A 81 -5.86 0.75 -9.42
C ASN A 81 -6.00 1.18 -10.89
N GLU A 82 -6.83 2.17 -11.17
CA GLU A 82 -6.96 2.74 -12.51
C GLU A 82 -5.64 3.32 -13.02
N ALA A 83 -4.93 4.06 -12.18
CA ALA A 83 -3.65 4.67 -12.54
C ALA A 83 -2.57 3.62 -12.84
N VAL A 84 -2.47 2.55 -12.05
CA VAL A 84 -1.55 1.43 -12.30
C VAL A 84 -1.90 0.72 -13.61
N TYR A 85 -3.18 0.46 -13.84
CA TYR A 85 -3.65 -0.18 -15.06
C TYR A 85 -3.33 0.68 -16.30
N GLU A 86 -3.62 1.97 -16.27
CA GLU A 86 -3.32 2.90 -17.36
C GLU A 86 -1.82 2.92 -17.67
N LEU A 87 -0.97 2.97 -16.65
CA LEU A 87 0.48 2.95 -16.84
C LEU A 87 0.94 1.64 -17.47
N SER A 88 0.36 0.51 -17.06
CA SER A 88 0.66 -0.80 -17.65
C SER A 88 0.27 -0.90 -19.14
N CYS A 89 -0.76 -0.18 -19.55
CA CYS A 89 -1.21 -0.15 -20.96
C CYS A 89 -0.41 0.82 -21.83
N LYS A 90 0.11 1.90 -21.24
CA LYS A 90 0.87 2.93 -21.98
C LYS A 90 2.29 2.51 -22.35
N GLU A 91 2.93 1.71 -21.51
CA GLU A 91 4.33 1.34 -21.66
C GLU A 91 4.47 -0.17 -21.69
N GLU A 92 5.00 -0.68 -22.82
CA GLU A 92 5.17 -2.11 -23.06
C GLU A 92 5.99 -2.80 -21.96
N GLN A 93 7.01 -2.12 -21.42
CA GLN A 93 7.83 -2.64 -20.33
C GLN A 93 7.07 -2.90 -19.04
N TYR A 94 5.91 -2.28 -18.87
CA TYR A 94 5.04 -2.45 -17.69
C TYR A 94 3.80 -3.30 -17.96
N ALA A 95 3.70 -3.90 -19.14
CA ALA A 95 2.58 -4.75 -19.48
C ALA A 95 2.38 -5.88 -18.46
N GLY A 96 1.15 -6.01 -17.96
CA GLY A 96 0.80 -7.06 -17.00
C GLY A 96 1.31 -6.85 -15.56
N MET A 97 1.92 -5.70 -15.26
CA MET A 97 2.34 -5.42 -13.88
C MET A 97 1.15 -5.29 -12.93
N GLY A 98 1.37 -5.65 -11.69
CA GLY A 98 0.40 -5.52 -10.62
C GLY A 98 1.09 -5.49 -9.28
N THR A 99 0.32 -5.26 -8.23
CA THR A 99 0.84 -5.27 -6.86
C THR A 99 -0.24 -5.68 -5.89
N THR A 100 0.15 -6.35 -4.80
CA THR A 100 -0.69 -6.43 -3.61
C THR A 100 -0.74 -5.06 -2.95
N PHE A 101 -1.74 -4.84 -2.10
CA PHE A 101 -1.85 -3.59 -1.37
C PHE A 101 -2.54 -3.84 -0.04
N VAL A 102 -1.80 -3.68 1.04
CA VAL A 102 -2.33 -3.73 2.40
C VAL A 102 -2.15 -2.37 3.04
N ALA A 103 -3.24 -1.75 3.44
CA ALA A 103 -3.21 -0.46 4.12
C ALA A 103 -3.96 -0.53 5.44
N ALA A 104 -3.47 0.21 6.42
CA ALA A 104 -4.10 0.34 7.73
C ALA A 104 -4.02 1.78 8.24
N THR A 105 -5.08 2.22 8.90
CA THR A 105 -5.12 3.44 9.69
C THR A 105 -5.83 3.16 11.00
N VAL A 106 -5.37 3.77 12.08
CA VAL A 106 -6.00 3.63 13.39
C VAL A 106 -6.63 4.96 13.77
N VAL A 107 -7.94 4.95 13.94
CA VAL A 107 -8.72 6.11 14.35
C VAL A 107 -9.30 5.79 15.73
N ASP A 108 -8.93 6.56 16.73
CA ASP A 108 -9.23 6.29 18.13
C ASP A 108 -8.74 4.89 18.55
N LYS A 109 -9.64 3.95 18.77
CA LYS A 109 -9.33 2.57 19.16
C LYS A 109 -9.67 1.54 18.08
N THR A 110 -9.98 2.00 16.86
CA THR A 110 -10.40 1.14 15.77
C THR A 110 -9.37 1.16 14.65
N ALA A 111 -8.90 -0.01 14.24
CA ALA A 111 -8.09 -0.16 13.05
C ALA A 111 -8.98 -0.42 11.83
N TYR A 112 -8.84 0.42 10.83
CA TYR A 112 -9.44 0.24 9.51
C TYR A 112 -8.40 -0.32 8.57
N ILE A 113 -8.72 -1.44 7.97
CA ILE A 113 -7.77 -2.24 7.18
C ILE A 113 -8.34 -2.48 5.80
N MET A 114 -7.48 -2.36 4.81
CA MET A 114 -7.77 -2.70 3.43
C MET A 114 -6.71 -3.67 2.93
N ASN A 115 -7.14 -4.76 2.30
CA ASN A 115 -6.24 -5.79 1.79
C ASN A 115 -6.68 -6.25 0.40
N VAL A 116 -5.77 -6.09 -0.56
CA VAL A 116 -5.92 -6.59 -1.92
C VAL A 116 -4.73 -7.50 -2.23
N GLY A 117 -5.00 -8.75 -2.58
CA GLY A 117 -4.00 -9.74 -2.89
C GLY A 117 -3.71 -10.70 -1.73
N ASP A 118 -2.53 -11.31 -1.75
CA ASP A 118 -2.08 -12.35 -0.83
C ASP A 118 -1.08 -11.90 0.24
N SER A 119 -0.76 -10.62 0.30
CA SER A 119 -0.04 -10.04 1.43
C SER A 119 -0.91 -10.09 2.68
N ARG A 120 -0.29 -10.18 3.86
CA ARG A 120 -1.02 -10.52 5.09
C ARG A 120 -0.81 -9.46 6.17
N LEU A 121 -1.86 -9.24 6.94
CA LEU A 121 -1.83 -8.44 8.16
C LEU A 121 -2.18 -9.33 9.35
N TYR A 122 -1.41 -9.18 10.42
CA TYR A 122 -1.61 -9.94 11.66
C TYR A 122 -1.85 -8.98 12.82
N TYR A 123 -2.75 -9.38 13.68
CA TYR A 123 -3.02 -8.73 14.96
C TYR A 123 -2.52 -9.61 16.11
N PHE A 124 -1.91 -8.99 17.10
CA PHE A 124 -1.41 -9.66 18.30
C PHE A 124 -1.97 -9.01 19.57
N ASP A 125 -2.69 -9.81 20.36
CA ASP A 125 -3.23 -9.44 21.67
C ASP A 125 -2.87 -10.49 22.75
N GLY A 126 -1.70 -11.09 22.63
CA GLY A 126 -1.31 -12.29 23.35
C GLY A 126 -1.42 -13.55 22.50
N LYS A 127 -2.15 -13.49 21.40
CA LYS A 127 -2.24 -14.53 20.35
C LYS A 127 -2.14 -13.88 18.99
N ILE A 128 -1.45 -14.52 18.05
CA ILE A 128 -1.35 -14.06 16.67
C ILE A 128 -2.63 -14.47 15.92
N ARG A 129 -3.25 -13.52 15.25
CA ARG A 129 -4.40 -13.74 14.38
C ARG A 129 -4.17 -13.04 13.06
N GLN A 130 -4.43 -13.74 11.96
CA GLN A 130 -4.47 -13.12 10.64
C GLN A 130 -5.81 -12.39 10.48
N VAL A 131 -5.72 -11.18 10.00
CA VAL A 131 -6.91 -10.36 9.70
C VAL A 131 -7.39 -10.61 8.28
#